data_a5a5d0776c560e32b9f8af89a93bfc75
#
_entry.id   a5a5d0776c560e32b9f8af89a93bfc75
#
_cell.length_a   1.000
_cell.length_b   1.000
_cell.length_c   1.000
_cell.angle_alpha   90.00
_cell.angle_beta   90.00
_cell.angle_gamma   90.00
#
_symmetry.space_group_name_H-M   'P 1'
#
loop_
_entity.id
_entity.type
_entity.pdbx_description
1 polymer ?
#
loop_
_entity_poly.entity_id
_entity_poly.type
_entity_poly.pdbx_seq_one_letter_code
_entity_poly.pdbx_strand_id
1 'polypeptide(L)'
;NGAQGSEDGDHGRSDSMMVATINFKTKELKLTSFLRDMYVEIPGHGRNKLNAAYAFGGEELLYQTLAQNFNIKIDKFCVVDLSAFEKVINRIGGIEMTLEKREAEYLNTTNYISKKKYRNVKPGKQTLNGCQALGYARVRHVYSKKYGDEEFGRTGRQRAVMQATFQKMLKHNPADLVTIAIDALGDVSTDMDSTYIKKLIFSVATMGTTEIDQLRVPIENTYKTAVIGHYPPCGFVFFVNFKANQEALKYFMFNKGKRQDFAQNYGGADASETCGYPSKYDYNRSKGDSGNIFNSSNTTEG
;
A
#
# COMPACT_ATOMS: atom_id res chain seq x y z
N ASN A 1 -17.93 -3.19 -6.78
CA ASN A 1 -18.80 -2.03 -6.77
C ASN A 1 -17.91 -0.81 -6.69
N GLY A 2 -17.80 -0.08 -7.81
CA GLY A 2 -17.06 1.15 -7.91
C GLY A 2 -17.72 2.23 -7.07
N ALA A 3 -16.90 3.15 -6.57
CA ALA A 3 -17.33 4.33 -5.87
C ALA A 3 -18.29 5.14 -6.75
N GLN A 4 -19.59 5.03 -6.50
CA GLN A 4 -20.51 6.10 -6.75
C GLN A 4 -20.46 6.98 -5.50
N GLY A 5 -19.94 8.20 -5.64
CA GLY A 5 -20.00 9.20 -4.59
C GLY A 5 -21.45 9.44 -4.21
N SER A 6 -21.83 9.09 -3.00
CA SER A 6 -23.03 9.57 -2.37
C SER A 6 -22.81 11.04 -1.97
N GLU A 7 -23.80 11.87 -2.12
CA GLU A 7 -23.76 13.31 -1.76
C GLU A 7 -23.53 13.60 -0.26
N ASP A 8 -23.28 12.56 0.55
CA ASP A 8 -23.04 12.60 2.00
C ASP A 8 -21.59 12.31 2.43
N GLY A 9 -20.59 12.65 1.60
CA GLY A 9 -19.20 12.63 2.05
C GLY A 9 -18.55 11.26 2.25
N ASP A 10 -19.16 10.15 1.81
CA ASP A 10 -18.54 8.83 1.83
C ASP A 10 -17.59 8.66 0.62
N HIS A 11 -16.32 8.96 0.82
CA HIS A 11 -15.28 8.77 -0.17
C HIS A 11 -14.94 7.30 -0.48
N GLY A 12 -15.63 6.35 0.13
CA GLY A 12 -15.25 4.94 0.10
C GLY A 12 -13.98 4.68 0.90
N ARG A 13 -13.58 3.41 1.03
CA ARG A 13 -12.34 3.05 1.76
C ARG A 13 -11.18 2.93 0.79
N SER A 14 -10.02 3.50 1.15
CA SER A 14 -8.79 3.30 0.39
C SER A 14 -8.27 1.88 0.55
N ASP A 15 -8.07 1.18 -0.57
CA ASP A 15 -7.55 -0.20 -0.59
C ASP A 15 -6.02 -0.26 -0.59
N SER A 16 -5.37 0.79 -1.05
CA SER A 16 -3.91 0.89 -1.14
C SER A 16 -3.48 2.32 -0.82
N MET A 17 -2.61 2.46 0.17
CA MET A 17 -2.04 3.75 0.58
C MET A 17 -0.52 3.66 0.48
N MET A 18 0.07 4.52 -0.34
CA MET A 18 1.50 4.54 -0.59
C MET A 18 2.02 5.98 -0.54
N VAL A 19 3.19 6.15 0.06
CA VAL A 19 3.92 7.42 0.05
C VAL A 19 5.17 7.25 -0.81
N ALA A 20 5.28 8.03 -1.88
CA ALA A 20 6.47 8.13 -2.69
C ALA A 20 7.36 9.27 -2.14
N THR A 21 8.60 8.97 -1.84
CA THR A 21 9.61 9.94 -1.40
C THR A 21 10.67 10.07 -2.49
N ILE A 22 10.88 11.30 -2.96
CA ILE A 22 11.83 11.60 -4.03
C ILE A 22 12.93 12.50 -3.46
N ASN A 23 14.16 12.02 -3.48
CA ASN A 23 15.33 12.79 -3.08
C ASN A 23 16.20 13.12 -4.31
N PHE A 24 16.05 14.33 -4.82
CA PHE A 24 16.79 14.76 -6.00
C PHE A 24 18.30 14.94 -5.76
N LYS A 25 18.72 15.16 -4.50
CA LYS A 25 20.15 15.30 -4.15
C LYS A 25 20.86 13.95 -4.17
N THR A 26 20.25 12.93 -3.59
CA THR A 26 20.82 11.58 -3.52
C THR A 26 20.36 10.69 -4.68
N LYS A 27 19.48 11.19 -5.54
CA LYS A 27 18.89 10.46 -6.67
C LYS A 27 18.20 9.16 -6.24
N GLU A 28 17.44 9.23 -5.16
CA GLU A 28 16.75 8.10 -4.58
C GLU A 28 15.24 8.26 -4.76
N LEU A 29 14.60 7.17 -5.14
CA LEU A 29 13.15 7.05 -5.17
C LEU A 29 12.73 5.95 -4.21
N LYS A 30 11.86 6.27 -3.26
CA LYS A 30 11.45 5.36 -2.19
C LYS A 30 9.94 5.27 -2.15
N LEU A 31 9.41 4.06 -1.93
CA LEU A 31 7.98 3.78 -1.86
C LEU A 31 7.65 3.12 -0.53
N THR A 32 6.86 3.79 0.29
CA THR A 32 6.35 3.25 1.55
C THR A 32 4.90 2.85 1.41
N SER A 33 4.59 1.58 1.65
CA SER A 33 3.20 1.08 1.70
C SER A 33 2.71 1.03 3.13
N PHE A 34 1.52 1.58 3.38
CA PHE A 34 0.84 1.51 4.67
C PHE A 34 -0.27 0.46 4.62
N LEU A 35 -0.25 -0.49 5.56
CA LEU A 35 -1.34 -1.46 5.66
C LEU A 35 -2.62 -0.77 6.08
N ARG A 36 -3.69 -1.01 5.34
CA ARG A 36 -4.99 -0.35 5.52
C ARG A 36 -5.68 -0.69 6.85
N ASP A 37 -5.40 -1.89 7.38
CA ASP A 37 -6.03 -2.41 8.60
C ASP A 37 -5.23 -2.07 9.88
N MET A 38 -4.25 -1.15 9.82
CA MET A 38 -3.59 -0.63 11.02
C MET A 38 -4.58 0.15 11.87
N TYR A 39 -4.60 -0.13 13.18
CA TYR A 39 -5.46 0.54 14.16
C TYR A 39 -4.78 1.80 14.65
N VAL A 40 -5.27 2.94 14.19
CA VAL A 40 -4.66 4.27 14.35
C VAL A 40 -5.62 5.24 15.01
N GLU A 41 -5.10 6.32 15.58
CA GLU A 41 -5.90 7.46 16.02
C GLU A 41 -6.24 8.34 14.82
N ILE A 42 -7.53 8.55 14.55
CA ILE A 42 -8.01 9.41 13.46
C ILE A 42 -8.50 10.73 14.08
N PRO A 43 -7.92 11.88 13.72
CA PRO A 43 -8.31 13.18 14.28
C PRO A 43 -9.82 13.40 14.19
N GLY A 44 -10.46 13.72 15.32
CA GLY A 44 -11.89 13.94 15.42
C GLY A 44 -12.79 12.70 15.36
N HIS A 45 -12.24 11.51 15.10
CA HIS A 45 -13.01 10.28 14.93
C HIS A 45 -12.58 9.13 15.85
N GLY A 46 -11.57 9.36 16.70
CA GLY A 46 -11.03 8.33 17.61
C GLY A 46 -10.28 7.24 16.85
N ARG A 47 -10.16 6.05 17.47
CA ARG A 47 -9.38 4.97 16.89
C ARG A 47 -10.17 4.10 15.92
N ASN A 48 -9.60 3.87 14.75
CA ASN A 48 -10.17 3.01 13.70
C ASN A 48 -9.06 2.47 12.79
N LYS A 49 -9.43 1.67 11.78
CA LYS A 49 -8.52 1.29 10.71
C LYS A 49 -8.05 2.51 9.93
N LEU A 50 -6.80 2.51 9.51
CA LEU A 50 -6.23 3.63 8.74
C LEU A 50 -7.05 3.99 7.48
N ASN A 51 -7.60 2.99 6.79
CA ASN A 51 -8.41 3.24 5.60
C ASN A 51 -9.76 3.93 5.89
N ALA A 52 -10.21 3.93 7.13
CA ALA A 52 -11.42 4.66 7.53
C ALA A 52 -11.19 6.19 7.54
N ALA A 53 -9.96 6.64 7.74
CA ALA A 53 -9.64 8.07 7.68
C ALA A 53 -9.99 8.66 6.31
N TYR A 54 -9.70 7.94 5.22
CA TYR A 54 -10.08 8.39 3.88
C TYR A 54 -11.60 8.40 3.68
N ALA A 55 -12.31 7.41 4.20
CA ALA A 55 -13.76 7.37 4.11
C ALA A 55 -14.45 8.50 4.89
N PHE A 56 -13.87 8.91 6.04
CA PHE A 56 -14.44 9.95 6.90
C PHE A 56 -14.16 11.37 6.42
N GLY A 57 -13.01 11.63 5.79
CA GLY A 57 -12.60 12.99 5.42
C GLY A 57 -11.61 13.07 4.27
N GLY A 58 -11.65 12.09 3.36
CA GLY A 58 -10.83 12.10 2.14
C GLY A 58 -9.33 12.11 2.41
N GLU A 59 -8.62 12.68 1.46
CA GLU A 59 -7.15 12.75 1.49
C GLU A 59 -6.64 13.62 2.64
N GLU A 60 -7.32 14.69 2.99
CA GLU A 60 -6.87 15.62 4.03
C GLU A 60 -6.85 14.96 5.41
N LEU A 61 -7.94 14.26 5.77
CA LEU A 61 -7.99 13.54 7.04
C LEU A 61 -7.01 12.36 7.07
N LEU A 62 -6.79 11.71 5.92
CA LEU A 62 -5.77 10.68 5.81
C LEU A 62 -4.37 11.26 6.06
N TYR A 63 -4.04 12.45 5.53
CA TYR A 63 -2.76 13.12 5.80
C TYR A 63 -2.56 13.46 7.26
N GLN A 64 -3.58 14.06 7.87
CA GLN A 64 -3.55 14.38 9.30
C GLN A 64 -3.35 13.11 10.13
N THR A 65 -4.02 12.02 9.76
CA THR A 65 -3.88 10.72 10.42
C THR A 65 -2.47 10.14 10.27
N LEU A 66 -1.89 10.21 9.08
CA LEU A 66 -0.51 9.75 8.83
C LEU A 66 0.51 10.63 9.57
N ALA A 67 0.32 11.95 9.56
CA ALA A 67 1.18 12.89 10.27
C ALA A 67 1.16 12.63 11.79
N GLN A 68 -0.03 12.48 12.36
CA GLN A 68 -0.20 12.27 13.80
C GLN A 68 0.39 10.95 14.27
N ASN A 69 0.14 9.85 13.55
CA ASN A 69 0.54 8.52 14.00
C ASN A 69 1.98 8.17 13.60
N PHE A 70 2.46 8.65 12.45
CA PHE A 70 3.76 8.25 11.89
C PHE A 70 4.77 9.39 11.77
N ASN A 71 4.41 10.61 12.16
CA ASN A 71 5.28 11.80 12.11
C ASN A 71 5.89 12.05 10.72
N ILE A 72 5.07 11.91 9.68
CA ILE A 72 5.44 12.19 8.29
C ILE A 72 4.64 13.38 7.76
N LYS A 73 5.29 14.18 6.92
CA LYS A 73 4.64 15.26 6.17
C LYS A 73 4.49 14.84 4.71
N ILE A 74 3.32 15.04 4.16
CA ILE A 74 3.00 14.78 2.75
C ILE A 74 2.82 16.12 2.06
N ASP A 75 3.51 16.31 0.93
CA ASP A 75 3.50 17.59 0.21
C ASP A 75 2.43 17.61 -0.89
N LYS A 76 2.15 16.47 -1.52
CA LYS A 76 1.24 16.32 -2.66
C LYS A 76 0.55 14.97 -2.65
N PHE A 77 -0.63 14.89 -3.29
CA PHE A 77 -1.36 13.64 -3.42
C PHE A 77 -1.75 13.31 -4.87
N CYS A 78 -2.06 12.04 -5.08
CA CYS A 78 -2.70 11.55 -6.28
C CYS A 78 -3.59 10.36 -5.90
N VAL A 79 -4.90 10.51 -6.10
CA VAL A 79 -5.88 9.44 -5.93
C VAL A 79 -6.22 8.86 -7.29
N VAL A 80 -5.97 7.57 -7.45
CA VAL A 80 -6.17 6.85 -8.71
C VAL A 80 -7.23 5.79 -8.50
N ASP A 81 -8.32 5.86 -9.23
CA ASP A 81 -9.31 4.80 -9.23
C ASP A 81 -8.88 3.58 -10.08
N LEU A 82 -9.63 2.51 -9.98
CA LEU A 82 -9.30 1.27 -10.68
C LEU A 82 -9.33 1.41 -12.20
N SER A 83 -10.19 2.28 -12.73
CA SER A 83 -10.34 2.55 -14.16
C SER A 83 -9.16 3.35 -14.69
N ALA A 84 -8.79 4.41 -13.97
CA ALA A 84 -7.62 5.24 -14.29
C ALA A 84 -6.33 4.39 -14.27
N PHE A 85 -6.19 3.52 -13.28
CA PHE A 85 -5.06 2.59 -13.22
C PHE A 85 -4.98 1.70 -14.47
N GLU A 86 -6.09 1.04 -14.86
CA GLU A 86 -6.12 0.23 -16.08
C GLU A 86 -5.72 1.03 -17.33
N LYS A 87 -6.25 2.25 -17.47
CA LYS A 87 -5.98 3.15 -18.60
C LYS A 87 -4.49 3.51 -18.68
N VAL A 88 -3.89 3.94 -17.56
CA VAL A 88 -2.47 4.31 -17.51
C VAL A 88 -1.58 3.15 -17.91
N ILE A 89 -1.81 1.95 -17.33
CA ILE A 89 -1.02 0.76 -17.68
C ILE A 89 -1.17 0.41 -19.17
N ASN A 90 -2.37 0.52 -19.75
CA ASN A 90 -2.56 0.26 -21.18
C ASN A 90 -1.87 1.32 -22.05
N ARG A 91 -1.90 2.59 -21.67
CA ARG A 91 -1.24 3.70 -22.41
C ARG A 91 0.27 3.54 -22.50
N ILE A 92 0.91 3.05 -21.43
CA ILE A 92 2.36 2.74 -21.45
C ILE A 92 2.69 1.42 -22.17
N GLY A 93 1.69 0.73 -22.73
CA GLY A 93 1.88 -0.53 -23.45
C GLY A 93 2.02 -1.76 -22.54
N GLY A 94 1.41 -1.72 -21.35
CA GLY A 94 1.48 -2.80 -20.36
C GLY A 94 2.76 -2.83 -19.55
N ILE A 95 2.80 -3.70 -18.55
CA ILE A 95 3.94 -3.86 -17.63
C ILE A 95 4.46 -5.30 -17.65
N GLU A 96 5.77 -5.45 -17.56
CA GLU A 96 6.42 -6.75 -17.52
C GLU A 96 6.41 -7.32 -16.10
N MET A 97 5.79 -8.49 -15.93
CA MET A 97 5.67 -9.16 -14.65
C MET A 97 6.03 -10.64 -14.77
N THR A 98 6.50 -11.21 -13.67
CA THR A 98 6.74 -12.65 -13.55
C THR A 98 5.75 -13.24 -12.56
N LEU A 99 4.87 -14.10 -13.03
CA LEU A 99 3.83 -14.75 -12.23
C LEU A 99 4.26 -16.14 -11.81
N GLU A 100 3.98 -16.51 -10.55
CA GLU A 100 4.07 -17.89 -10.10
C GLU A 100 2.92 -18.72 -10.71
N LYS A 101 3.11 -20.04 -10.83
CA LYS A 101 2.09 -20.95 -11.39
C LYS A 101 0.75 -20.79 -10.68
N ARG A 102 0.76 -20.78 -9.34
CA ARG A 102 -0.46 -20.62 -8.52
C ARG A 102 -1.14 -19.28 -8.74
N GLU A 103 -0.38 -18.21 -8.92
CA GLU A 103 -0.93 -16.88 -9.19
C GLU A 103 -1.62 -16.82 -10.55
N ALA A 104 -1.00 -17.38 -11.58
CA ALA A 104 -1.57 -17.43 -12.93
C ALA A 104 -2.86 -18.28 -12.96
N GLU A 105 -2.86 -19.46 -12.35
CA GLU A 105 -4.04 -20.32 -12.24
C GLU A 105 -5.18 -19.62 -11.51
N TYR A 106 -4.89 -18.98 -10.38
CA TYR A 106 -5.89 -18.27 -9.58
C TYR A 106 -6.49 -17.08 -10.33
N LEU A 107 -5.68 -16.30 -11.02
CA LEU A 107 -6.14 -15.18 -11.84
C LEU A 107 -7.03 -15.62 -13.01
N ASN A 108 -6.76 -16.78 -13.60
CA ASN A 108 -7.55 -17.29 -14.72
C ASN A 108 -8.88 -17.91 -14.28
N THR A 109 -8.95 -18.44 -13.06
CA THR A 109 -10.12 -19.16 -12.54
C THR A 109 -11.04 -18.30 -11.69
N THR A 110 -10.58 -17.10 -11.27
CA THR A 110 -11.35 -16.17 -10.45
C THR A 110 -11.75 -14.91 -11.22
N ASN A 111 -12.46 -14.00 -10.55
CA ASN A 111 -12.92 -12.73 -11.12
C ASN A 111 -11.98 -11.54 -10.80
N TYR A 112 -10.76 -11.76 -10.30
CA TYR A 112 -9.80 -10.69 -10.08
C TYR A 112 -9.45 -9.96 -11.37
N ILE A 113 -9.25 -10.69 -12.47
CA ILE A 113 -9.27 -10.12 -13.82
C ILE A 113 -10.74 -9.97 -14.23
N SER A 114 -11.25 -8.73 -14.21
CA SER A 114 -12.67 -8.43 -14.43
C SER A 114 -13.16 -8.89 -15.81
N LYS A 115 -12.37 -8.65 -16.85
CA LYS A 115 -12.72 -9.01 -18.23
C LYS A 115 -12.32 -10.45 -18.54
N LYS A 116 -13.29 -11.35 -18.67
CA LYS A 116 -13.07 -12.80 -18.89
C LYS A 116 -12.11 -13.10 -20.06
N LYS A 117 -12.15 -12.32 -21.13
CA LYS A 117 -11.26 -12.48 -22.30
C LYS A 117 -9.76 -12.32 -21.98
N TYR A 118 -9.42 -11.69 -20.85
CA TYR A 118 -8.04 -11.48 -20.39
C TYR A 118 -7.61 -12.47 -19.30
N ARG A 119 -8.46 -13.46 -18.95
CA ARG A 119 -8.10 -14.55 -18.02
C ARG A 119 -7.32 -15.64 -18.74
N ASN A 120 -6.17 -15.26 -19.29
CA ASN A 120 -5.28 -16.10 -20.10
C ASN A 120 -3.81 -15.88 -19.75
N VAL A 121 -3.53 -15.41 -18.51
CA VAL A 121 -2.15 -15.21 -18.05
C VAL A 121 -1.44 -16.56 -17.86
N LYS A 122 -0.12 -16.55 -18.07
CA LYS A 122 0.73 -17.75 -17.97
C LYS A 122 1.68 -17.63 -16.78
N PRO A 123 2.18 -18.74 -16.24
CA PRO A 123 3.34 -18.71 -15.35
C PRO A 123 4.57 -18.15 -16.08
N GLY A 124 5.45 -17.49 -15.31
CA GLY A 124 6.69 -16.92 -15.84
C GLY A 124 6.55 -15.45 -16.26
N LYS A 125 7.55 -14.98 -16.99
CA LYS A 125 7.69 -13.61 -17.44
C LYS A 125 6.76 -13.30 -18.61
N GLN A 126 5.98 -12.22 -18.50
CA GLN A 126 5.03 -11.79 -19.52
C GLN A 126 4.66 -10.33 -19.36
N THR A 127 4.09 -9.72 -20.40
CA THR A 127 3.50 -8.39 -20.33
C THR A 127 2.03 -8.49 -19.90
N LEU A 128 1.66 -7.80 -18.84
CA LEU A 128 0.28 -7.68 -18.37
C LEU A 128 -0.32 -6.38 -18.89
N ASN A 129 -1.54 -6.44 -19.43
CA ASN A 129 -2.35 -5.25 -19.71
C ASN A 129 -2.93 -4.67 -18.41
N GLY A 130 -3.60 -3.51 -18.47
CA GLY A 130 -4.15 -2.83 -17.30
C GLY A 130 -5.10 -3.70 -16.47
N CYS A 131 -6.01 -4.43 -17.13
CA CYS A 131 -6.96 -5.31 -16.46
C CYS A 131 -6.29 -6.48 -15.74
N GLN A 132 -5.26 -7.07 -16.35
CA GLN A 132 -4.47 -8.15 -15.77
C GLN A 132 -3.59 -7.66 -14.63
N ALA A 133 -2.93 -6.49 -14.79
CA ALA A 133 -2.12 -5.87 -13.76
C ALA A 133 -2.95 -5.47 -12.53
N LEU A 134 -4.14 -4.91 -12.76
CA LEU A 134 -5.09 -4.59 -11.69
C LEU A 134 -5.55 -5.85 -10.95
N GLY A 135 -5.91 -6.89 -11.70
CA GLY A 135 -6.26 -8.19 -11.12
C GLY A 135 -5.16 -8.73 -10.22
N TYR A 136 -3.91 -8.72 -10.72
CA TYR A 136 -2.73 -9.17 -9.97
C TYR A 136 -2.48 -8.35 -8.70
N ALA A 137 -2.59 -7.03 -8.77
CA ALA A 137 -2.40 -6.14 -7.62
C ALA A 137 -3.46 -6.33 -6.51
N ARG A 138 -4.61 -6.92 -6.83
CA ARG A 138 -5.74 -7.14 -5.91
C ARG A 138 -5.79 -8.52 -5.29
N VAL A 139 -5.02 -9.49 -5.80
CA VAL A 139 -5.01 -10.88 -5.29
C VAL A 139 -4.62 -10.90 -3.80
N ARG A 140 -5.40 -11.66 -3.00
CA ARG A 140 -5.17 -11.87 -1.56
C ARG A 140 -4.91 -13.32 -1.22
N HIS A 141 -5.82 -14.21 -1.60
CA HIS A 141 -5.91 -15.59 -1.13
C HIS A 141 -5.00 -16.57 -1.90
N VAL A 142 -3.83 -16.10 -2.32
CA VAL A 142 -2.80 -16.94 -2.94
C VAL A 142 -1.46 -16.63 -2.31
N TYR A 143 -0.89 -17.63 -1.67
CA TYR A 143 0.48 -17.55 -1.17
C TYR A 143 1.48 -17.36 -2.32
N SER A 144 2.34 -16.37 -2.18
CA SER A 144 3.49 -16.16 -3.04
C SER A 144 4.77 -16.37 -2.25
N LYS A 145 5.71 -17.13 -2.82
CA LYS A 145 7.03 -17.31 -2.21
C LYS A 145 7.76 -15.99 -1.99
N LYS A 146 7.48 -15.00 -2.84
CA LYS A 146 8.15 -13.70 -2.82
C LYS A 146 7.49 -12.69 -1.90
N TYR A 147 6.16 -12.74 -1.78
CA TYR A 147 5.40 -11.67 -1.12
C TYR A 147 4.62 -12.15 0.11
N GLY A 148 4.55 -13.47 0.34
CA GLY A 148 3.71 -14.06 1.37
C GLY A 148 2.24 -14.20 0.95
N ASP A 149 1.35 -14.20 1.91
CA ASP A 149 -0.10 -14.39 1.74
C ASP A 149 -0.91 -13.17 2.18
N GLU A 150 -2.22 -13.28 2.06
CA GLU A 150 -3.23 -12.32 2.51
C GLU A 150 -2.86 -10.86 2.24
N GLU A 151 -2.87 -10.03 3.27
CA GLU A 151 -2.62 -8.60 3.17
C GLU A 151 -1.15 -8.28 2.80
N PHE A 152 -0.21 -9.08 3.31
CA PHE A 152 1.21 -8.95 2.97
C PHE A 152 1.49 -9.30 1.52
N GLY A 153 0.90 -10.40 1.04
CA GLY A 153 0.98 -10.81 -0.36
C GLY A 153 0.40 -9.74 -1.29
N ARG A 154 -0.76 -9.18 -0.95
CA ARG A 154 -1.39 -8.12 -1.73
C ARG A 154 -0.52 -6.86 -1.81
N THR A 155 -0.07 -6.35 -0.68
CA THR A 155 0.77 -5.13 -0.67
C THR A 155 2.13 -5.36 -1.34
N GLY A 156 2.67 -6.57 -1.27
CA GLY A 156 3.87 -6.96 -2.01
C GLY A 156 3.65 -6.92 -3.52
N ARG A 157 2.53 -7.46 -4.02
CA ARG A 157 2.15 -7.40 -5.44
C ARG A 157 1.90 -5.97 -5.90
N GLN A 158 1.25 -5.15 -5.10
CA GLN A 158 1.03 -3.73 -5.40
C GLN A 158 2.36 -2.99 -5.60
N ARG A 159 3.33 -3.17 -4.69
CA ARG A 159 4.66 -2.57 -4.85
C ARG A 159 5.40 -3.09 -6.09
N ALA A 160 5.27 -4.39 -6.39
CA ALA A 160 5.87 -4.97 -7.59
C ALA A 160 5.28 -4.38 -8.87
N VAL A 161 3.98 -4.16 -8.90
CA VAL A 161 3.29 -3.49 -10.02
C VAL A 161 3.78 -2.05 -10.16
N MET A 162 3.91 -1.30 -9.06
CA MET A 162 4.46 0.07 -9.10
C MET A 162 5.89 0.10 -9.62
N GLN A 163 6.74 -0.82 -9.16
CA GLN A 163 8.11 -0.95 -9.66
C GLN A 163 8.14 -1.26 -11.17
N ALA A 164 7.33 -2.21 -11.62
CA ALA A 164 7.26 -2.58 -13.04
C ALA A 164 6.71 -1.43 -13.91
N THR A 165 5.73 -0.67 -13.38
CA THR A 165 5.21 0.53 -14.03
C THR A 165 6.29 1.58 -14.18
N PHE A 166 7.04 1.86 -13.13
CA PHE A 166 8.16 2.78 -13.15
C PHE A 166 9.23 2.37 -14.17
N GLN A 167 9.67 1.11 -14.14
CA GLN A 167 10.63 0.58 -15.09
C GLN A 167 10.13 0.65 -16.55
N LYS A 168 8.84 0.46 -16.75
CA LYS A 168 8.24 0.63 -18.09
C LYS A 168 8.24 2.09 -18.51
N MET A 169 7.91 3.02 -17.61
CA MET A 169 7.94 4.47 -17.87
C MET A 169 9.34 4.95 -18.25
N LEU A 170 10.39 4.45 -17.61
CA LEU A 170 11.77 4.81 -17.94
C LEU A 170 12.19 4.44 -19.38
N LYS A 171 11.45 3.55 -20.06
CA LYS A 171 11.67 3.19 -21.47
C LYS A 171 11.01 4.18 -22.45
N HIS A 172 10.17 5.08 -21.96
CA HIS A 172 9.55 6.14 -22.74
C HIS A 172 10.38 7.42 -22.66
N ASN A 173 10.30 8.28 -23.67
CA ASN A 173 10.89 9.59 -23.55
C ASN A 173 10.05 10.48 -22.58
N PRO A 174 10.66 11.48 -21.92
CA PRO A 174 9.94 12.30 -20.94
C PRO A 174 8.75 13.07 -21.53
N ALA A 175 8.77 13.44 -22.81
CA ALA A 175 7.68 14.16 -23.45
C ALA A 175 6.44 13.27 -23.63
N ASP A 176 6.63 11.99 -24.00
CA ASP A 176 5.52 11.03 -24.07
C ASP A 176 4.91 10.79 -22.70
N LEU A 177 5.75 10.67 -21.64
CA LEU A 177 5.29 10.52 -20.27
C LEU A 177 4.47 11.72 -19.80
N VAL A 178 4.87 12.94 -20.16
CA VAL A 178 4.08 14.14 -19.88
C VAL A 178 2.71 14.07 -20.56
N THR A 179 2.66 13.67 -21.81
CA THR A 179 1.39 13.52 -22.54
C THR A 179 0.49 12.49 -21.86
N ILE A 180 1.03 11.31 -21.54
CA ILE A 180 0.30 10.25 -20.83
C ILE A 180 -0.24 10.74 -19.48
N ALA A 181 0.58 11.47 -18.71
CA ALA A 181 0.19 11.98 -17.41
C ALA A 181 -0.89 13.09 -17.50
N ILE A 182 -0.74 14.00 -18.44
CA ILE A 182 -1.74 15.08 -18.65
C ILE A 182 -3.08 14.47 -19.08
N ASP A 183 -3.06 13.50 -19.99
CA ASP A 183 -4.27 12.79 -20.41
C ASP A 183 -4.93 12.00 -19.25
N ALA A 184 -4.14 11.54 -18.30
CA ALA A 184 -4.65 10.81 -17.13
C ALA A 184 -5.27 11.75 -16.06
N LEU A 185 -4.98 13.07 -16.09
CA LEU A 185 -5.48 14.03 -15.09
C LEU A 185 -6.99 14.07 -14.99
N GLY A 186 -7.71 13.81 -16.09
CA GLY A 186 -9.18 13.72 -16.07
C GLY A 186 -9.74 12.50 -15.34
N ASP A 187 -8.90 11.52 -15.06
CA ASP A 187 -9.27 10.24 -14.45
C ASP A 187 -8.71 10.09 -13.00
N VAL A 188 -8.01 11.11 -12.46
CA VAL A 188 -7.38 11.08 -11.15
C VAL A 188 -7.72 12.36 -10.36
N SER A 189 -7.76 12.26 -9.02
CA SER A 189 -7.82 13.40 -8.12
C SER A 189 -6.43 13.75 -7.61
N THR A 190 -6.00 15.01 -7.75
CA THR A 190 -4.68 15.46 -7.31
C THR A 190 -4.67 16.97 -7.09
N ASP A 191 -3.83 17.43 -6.15
CA ASP A 191 -3.52 18.85 -5.92
C ASP A 191 -2.30 19.33 -6.75
N MET A 192 -1.77 18.48 -7.63
CA MET A 192 -0.67 18.81 -8.52
C MET A 192 -1.20 19.42 -9.81
N ASP A 193 -0.80 20.66 -10.12
CA ASP A 193 -1.09 21.26 -11.42
C ASP A 193 -0.22 20.65 -12.55
N SER A 194 -0.60 20.92 -13.80
CA SER A 194 0.09 20.38 -14.97
C SER A 194 1.55 20.82 -15.06
N THR A 195 1.90 21.99 -14.52
CA THR A 195 3.28 22.50 -14.52
C THR A 195 4.13 21.74 -13.51
N TYR A 196 3.59 21.47 -12.34
CA TYR A 196 4.24 20.64 -11.32
C TYR A 196 4.48 19.23 -11.85
N ILE A 197 3.48 18.61 -12.45
CA ILE A 197 3.58 17.25 -13.01
C ILE A 197 4.66 17.18 -14.10
N LYS A 198 4.69 18.15 -15.03
CA LYS A 198 5.74 18.23 -16.05
C LYS A 198 7.12 18.29 -15.42
N LYS A 199 7.35 19.19 -14.46
CA LYS A 199 8.63 19.32 -13.75
C LYS A 199 9.01 18.02 -13.04
N LEU A 200 8.06 17.40 -12.35
CA LEU A 200 8.26 16.14 -11.62
C LEU A 200 8.71 15.02 -12.58
N ILE A 201 8.01 14.82 -13.70
CA ILE A 201 8.33 13.80 -14.69
C ILE A 201 9.73 14.01 -15.25
N PHE A 202 10.06 15.23 -15.71
CA PHE A 202 11.39 15.52 -16.23
C PHE A 202 12.48 15.31 -15.16
N SER A 203 12.24 15.75 -13.93
CA SER A 203 13.20 15.60 -12.83
C SER A 203 13.45 14.11 -12.51
N VAL A 204 12.41 13.31 -12.43
CA VAL A 204 12.53 11.86 -12.17
C VAL A 204 13.18 11.13 -13.35
N ALA A 205 12.79 11.44 -14.57
CA ALA A 205 13.35 10.82 -15.78
C ALA A 205 14.85 11.12 -15.96
N THR A 206 15.30 12.31 -15.56
CA THR A 206 16.72 12.72 -15.64
C THR A 206 17.54 12.38 -14.41
N MET A 207 16.91 11.92 -13.33
CA MET A 207 17.57 11.58 -12.08
C MET A 207 18.53 10.39 -12.21
N GLY A 208 18.29 9.50 -13.18
CA GLY A 208 19.14 8.33 -13.47
C GLY A 208 18.92 7.15 -12.51
N THR A 209 17.91 7.20 -11.65
CA THR A 209 17.52 6.04 -10.83
C THR A 209 16.68 5.06 -11.65
N THR A 210 16.92 3.78 -11.49
CA THR A 210 16.19 2.70 -12.17
C THR A 210 15.41 1.81 -11.21
N GLU A 211 15.60 2.01 -9.92
CA GLU A 211 14.98 1.20 -8.88
C GLU A 211 14.25 2.07 -7.87
N ILE A 212 13.25 1.48 -7.25
CA ILE A 212 12.49 2.06 -6.14
C ILE A 212 12.80 1.25 -4.89
N ASP A 213 13.43 1.88 -3.91
CA ASP A 213 13.54 1.30 -2.58
C ASP A 213 12.16 1.17 -1.94
N GLN A 214 11.90 0.07 -1.24
CA GLN A 214 10.56 -0.24 -0.77
C GLN A 214 10.53 -0.54 0.71
N LEU A 215 9.57 0.06 1.42
CA LEU A 215 9.26 -0.22 2.81
C LEU A 215 7.76 -0.54 2.95
N ARG A 216 7.43 -1.46 3.86
CA ARG A 216 6.06 -1.70 4.33
C ARG A 216 5.95 -1.27 5.78
N VAL A 217 4.88 -0.55 6.10
CA VAL A 217 4.49 -0.20 7.46
C VAL A 217 3.20 -0.95 7.79
N PRO A 218 3.13 -1.66 8.92
CA PRO A 218 4.16 -1.79 9.95
C PRO A 218 5.32 -2.69 9.50
N ILE A 219 6.52 -2.39 10.01
CA ILE A 219 7.70 -3.23 9.79
C ILE A 219 7.60 -4.52 10.61
N GLU A 220 8.35 -5.54 10.20
CA GLU A 220 8.36 -6.85 10.87
C GLU A 220 8.67 -6.71 12.36
N ASN A 221 8.02 -7.53 13.20
CA ASN A 221 8.17 -7.56 14.66
C ASN A 221 7.76 -6.26 15.41
N THR A 222 7.07 -5.32 14.76
CA THR A 222 6.59 -4.08 15.39
C THR A 222 5.07 -3.96 15.43
N TYR A 223 4.37 -5.08 15.33
CA TYR A 223 2.91 -5.12 15.37
C TYR A 223 2.41 -6.41 16.00
N LYS A 224 1.19 -6.35 16.53
CA LYS A 224 0.37 -7.50 16.89
C LYS A 224 -0.93 -7.46 16.12
N THR A 225 -1.54 -8.63 15.90
CA THR A 225 -2.83 -8.72 15.24
C THR A 225 -3.92 -9.08 16.24
N ALA A 226 -5.11 -8.52 16.05
CA ALA A 226 -6.29 -8.89 16.83
C ALA A 226 -7.57 -8.70 16.00
N VAL A 227 -8.66 -9.31 16.46
CA VAL A 227 -10.00 -9.08 15.93
C VAL A 227 -10.77 -8.23 16.95
N ILE A 228 -11.20 -7.05 16.51
CA ILE A 228 -12.00 -6.14 17.34
C ILE A 228 -13.47 -6.36 17.01
N GLY A 229 -14.22 -6.95 17.96
CA GLY A 229 -15.62 -7.34 17.78
C GLY A 229 -16.67 -6.36 18.30
N HIS A 230 -16.28 -5.29 19.02
CA HIS A 230 -17.22 -4.33 19.60
C HIS A 230 -17.17 -2.98 18.93
N TYR A 231 -18.24 -2.24 19.09
CA TYR A 231 -18.61 -1.01 18.39
C TYR A 231 -17.51 0.07 18.39
N PRO A 232 -17.15 0.63 17.21
CA PRO A 232 -17.53 0.15 15.88
C PRO A 232 -16.79 -1.15 15.51
N PRO A 233 -17.44 -2.12 14.87
CA PRO A 233 -16.83 -3.41 14.55
C PRO A 233 -15.72 -3.22 13.52
N CYS A 234 -14.47 -3.20 13.97
CA CYS A 234 -13.31 -3.05 13.07
C CYS A 234 -12.87 -4.38 12.45
N GLY A 235 -13.29 -5.53 13.00
CA GLY A 235 -12.79 -6.83 12.58
C GLY A 235 -11.29 -6.98 12.80
N PHE A 236 -10.59 -7.64 11.87
CA PHE A 236 -9.14 -7.84 11.95
C PHE A 236 -8.37 -6.52 11.85
N VAL A 237 -7.43 -6.28 12.77
CA VAL A 237 -6.59 -5.07 12.84
C VAL A 237 -5.13 -5.40 13.19
N PHE A 238 -4.24 -4.48 12.82
CA PHE A 238 -2.85 -4.45 13.27
C PHE A 238 -2.68 -3.39 14.35
N PHE A 239 -2.31 -3.79 15.55
CA PHE A 239 -1.80 -2.88 16.58
C PHE A 239 -0.33 -2.63 16.34
N VAL A 240 0.06 -1.38 16.20
CA VAL A 240 1.38 -0.98 15.69
C VAL A 240 2.19 -0.29 16.78
N ASN A 241 3.45 -0.66 16.92
CA ASN A 241 4.43 0.12 17.67
C ASN A 241 4.77 1.39 16.87
N PHE A 242 4.08 2.49 17.16
CA PHE A 242 4.25 3.74 16.42
C PHE A 242 5.67 4.28 16.51
N LYS A 243 6.30 4.26 17.69
CA LYS A 243 7.65 4.78 17.88
C LYS A 243 8.66 4.06 16.98
N ALA A 244 8.66 2.73 16.99
CA ALA A 244 9.55 1.95 16.14
C ALA A 244 9.33 2.22 14.65
N ASN A 245 8.06 2.34 14.24
CA ASN A 245 7.74 2.63 12.83
C ASN A 245 8.07 4.08 12.44
N GLN A 246 7.90 5.06 13.33
CA GLN A 246 8.32 6.45 13.09
C GLN A 246 9.85 6.55 12.90
N GLU A 247 10.63 5.86 13.73
CA GLU A 247 12.09 5.83 13.61
C GLU A 247 12.54 5.17 12.30
N ALA A 248 11.94 4.03 11.95
CA ALA A 248 12.19 3.36 10.69
C ALA A 248 11.84 4.22 9.47
N LEU A 249 10.70 4.90 9.50
CA LEU A 249 10.27 5.83 8.44
C LEU A 249 11.25 7.00 8.30
N LYS A 250 11.63 7.62 9.41
CA LYS A 250 12.61 8.71 9.43
C LYS A 250 13.93 8.28 8.79
N TYR A 251 14.44 7.13 9.16
CA TYR A 251 15.66 6.59 8.58
C TYR A 251 15.47 6.26 7.10
N PHE A 252 14.43 5.52 6.73
CA PHE A 252 14.17 5.12 5.35
C PHE A 252 13.97 6.31 4.41
N MET A 253 13.21 7.33 4.82
CA MET A 253 12.88 8.47 3.97
C MET A 253 14.04 9.47 3.84
N PHE A 254 14.79 9.70 4.90
CA PHE A 254 15.73 10.83 4.98
C PHE A 254 17.19 10.45 5.14
N ASN A 255 17.50 9.23 5.56
CA ASN A 255 18.88 8.74 5.73
C ASN A 255 19.16 7.60 4.75
N LYS A 256 20.38 7.48 4.28
CA LYS A 256 20.78 6.35 3.44
C LYS A 256 20.83 5.07 4.29
N GLY A 257 20.13 4.03 3.86
CA GLY A 257 20.17 2.72 4.49
C GLY A 257 19.38 1.69 3.72
N LYS A 258 19.84 0.43 3.74
CA LYS A 258 19.13 -0.68 3.13
C LYS A 258 18.09 -1.21 4.10
N ARG A 259 16.95 -1.70 3.59
CA ARG A 259 15.86 -2.31 4.38
C ARG A 259 16.33 -3.39 5.35
N GLN A 260 17.39 -4.13 5.02
CA GLN A 260 17.98 -5.16 5.88
C GLN A 260 18.52 -4.59 7.20
N ASP A 261 18.98 -3.33 7.19
CA ASP A 261 19.51 -2.66 8.38
C ASP A 261 18.40 -2.34 9.39
N PHE A 262 17.16 -2.11 8.91
CA PHE A 262 16.00 -1.86 9.78
C PHE A 262 15.57 -3.10 10.56
N ALA A 263 15.51 -4.25 9.90
CA ALA A 263 15.12 -5.50 10.55
C ALA A 263 16.10 -5.91 11.66
N GLN A 264 17.39 -5.61 11.48
CA GLN A 264 18.44 -5.88 12.48
C GLN A 264 18.39 -4.89 13.66
N ASN A 265 18.13 -3.61 13.40
CA ASN A 265 18.17 -2.57 14.43
C ASN A 265 16.88 -2.48 15.27
N TYR A 266 15.74 -2.96 14.73
CA TYR A 266 14.43 -2.88 15.40
C TYR A 266 13.82 -4.25 15.70
N GLY A 267 14.46 -5.33 15.29
CA GLY A 267 14.07 -6.69 15.62
C GLY A 267 14.31 -6.95 17.11
N GLY A 268 13.24 -7.01 17.88
CA GLY A 268 13.29 -7.30 19.30
C GLY A 268 12.65 -6.27 20.22
N ALA A 269 12.17 -5.13 19.71
CA ALA A 269 11.29 -4.29 20.52
C ALA A 269 9.97 -5.05 20.72
N ASP A 270 9.75 -5.53 21.94
CA ASP A 270 8.51 -6.20 22.27
C ASP A 270 7.33 -5.27 21.96
N ALA A 271 6.56 -5.64 20.95
CA ALA A 271 5.37 -4.89 20.56
C ALA A 271 4.35 -4.78 21.72
N SER A 272 4.54 -5.56 22.82
CA SER A 272 3.66 -5.55 23.99
C SER A 272 3.74 -4.27 24.80
N GLU A 273 4.92 -3.62 24.89
CA GLU A 273 5.10 -2.49 25.82
C GLU A 273 4.76 -1.13 25.19
N THR A 274 4.75 -1.02 23.86
CA THR A 274 4.62 0.27 23.18
C THR A 274 3.49 0.32 22.16
N CYS A 275 2.86 -0.81 21.84
CA CYS A 275 1.56 -0.78 21.18
C CYS A 275 0.62 -0.04 22.14
N GLY A 276 0.09 1.11 21.77
CA GLY A 276 -0.93 1.80 22.55
C GLY A 276 -2.17 0.94 22.77
N TYR A 277 -1.97 -0.22 23.39
CA TYR A 277 -3.01 -1.10 23.88
C TYR A 277 -3.74 -0.30 24.95
N PRO A 278 -4.95 0.19 24.72
CA PRO A 278 -5.70 0.74 25.83
C PRO A 278 -5.95 -0.43 26.76
N SER A 279 -5.44 -0.36 27.97
CA SER A 279 -5.65 -1.37 29.02
C SER A 279 -7.12 -1.70 29.29
N LYS A 280 -8.05 -0.88 28.84
CA LYS A 280 -9.50 -1.09 28.90
C LYS A 280 -10.11 -1.85 27.71
N TYR A 281 -9.33 -2.27 26.73
CA TYR A 281 -9.77 -3.13 25.65
C TYR A 281 -9.13 -4.52 25.79
N ASP A 282 -9.51 -5.20 26.85
CA ASP A 282 -9.16 -6.61 27.06
C ASP A 282 -10.12 -7.46 26.22
N TYR A 283 -9.70 -7.71 24.96
CA TYR A 283 -10.51 -8.34 23.92
C TYR A 283 -10.88 -9.79 24.18
N ASN A 284 -10.43 -10.35 25.27
CA ASN A 284 -10.57 -11.76 25.54
C ASN A 284 -11.67 -12.09 26.52
N ARG A 285 -12.45 -11.14 27.00
CA ARG A 285 -13.39 -11.37 28.09
C ARG A 285 -14.75 -10.73 27.93
N SER A 286 -15.39 -10.79 26.76
CA SER A 286 -16.83 -10.82 26.75
C SER A 286 -17.28 -12.27 26.96
N LYS A 287 -17.89 -12.54 28.08
CA LYS A 287 -18.51 -13.84 28.42
C LYS A 287 -19.38 -14.28 27.24
N GLY A 288 -18.98 -15.35 26.54
CA GLY A 288 -19.83 -16.06 25.60
C GLY A 288 -19.40 -16.11 24.15
N ASP A 289 -18.35 -15.43 23.73
CA ASP A 289 -17.91 -15.53 22.35
C ASP A 289 -16.50 -16.12 22.25
N SER A 290 -16.41 -17.32 21.71
CA SER A 290 -15.15 -18.04 21.45
C SER A 290 -14.44 -17.44 20.23
N GLY A 291 -14.07 -16.16 20.32
CA GLY A 291 -13.26 -15.48 19.32
C GLY A 291 -11.82 -16.02 19.38
N ASN A 292 -11.44 -16.77 18.40
CA ASN A 292 -10.09 -17.29 18.21
C ASN A 292 -9.06 -16.16 18.20
N ILE A 293 -8.30 -16.08 19.28
CA ILE A 293 -7.06 -15.31 19.30
C ILE A 293 -6.02 -16.17 18.56
N PHE A 294 -5.64 -15.75 17.37
CA PHE A 294 -4.44 -16.28 16.78
C PHE A 294 -3.23 -15.70 17.50
N ASN A 295 -2.83 -16.35 18.57
CA ASN A 295 -1.48 -16.23 19.09
C ASN A 295 -0.54 -16.89 18.08
N SER A 296 0.13 -16.11 17.25
CA SER A 296 1.33 -16.58 16.58
C SER A 296 2.51 -16.51 17.58
N SER A 297 2.45 -17.31 18.63
CA SER A 297 3.66 -17.70 19.34
C SER A 297 4.31 -18.79 18.49
N ASN A 298 5.36 -18.47 17.77
CA ASN A 298 6.33 -19.45 17.35
C ASN A 298 6.96 -20.06 18.61
N THR A 299 6.40 -21.15 19.08
CA THR A 299 7.14 -22.12 19.90
C THR A 299 7.78 -23.09 18.92
N THR A 300 9.05 -22.89 18.68
CA THR A 300 9.96 -23.96 18.31
C THR A 300 10.05 -24.89 19.50
N GLU A 301 9.50 -26.10 19.37
CA GLU A 301 9.91 -27.26 20.18
C GLU A 301 9.96 -28.49 19.31
N GLY A 302 11.14 -29.19 19.43
CA GLY A 302 11.35 -30.58 19.07
C GLY A 302 11.79 -30.87 17.63
#